data_dc0668b9beaf2177a035c2c494638fbf
#
_entry.id   dc0668b9beaf2177a035c2c494638fbf
#
_cell.length_a   1.000
_cell.length_b   1.000
_cell.length_c   1.000
_cell.angle_alpha   90.00
_cell.angle_beta   90.00
_cell.angle_gamma   90.00
#
_symmetry.space_group_name_H-M   'P 1'
#
loop_
_entity.id
_entity.type
_entity.pdbx_description
1 polymer ?
#
loop_
_entity_poly.entity_id
_entity_poly.type
_entity_poly.pdbx_seq_one_letter_code
_entity_poly.pdbx_strand_id
1 'polypeptide(L)'
;MVDKMTLRQLSNQLVAEPDDYIKSFRKNLFMYIDRKDITLAELAEMADISTNTLRSFLYGDATDCHVSNVVKLARALHVSCDELLGSGTISPQTCESLQLTRMLPESFTHFVRWAIHYHYNLQYTQVVTDKAIEIMSPECKDNGNLRMNNNFDVMDISDLDDEIRPKIFMGIRIPCNHYMPLYVEGDILLIANDRNARTGELVVIGVGENMWILKRKDEVENGEKVVNYYSPRDGRKRVSEHEVNFLLGYVVKVVKNMSLGEE
;
A
#
# COMPACT_ATOMS: atom_id res chain seq x y z
N MET A 1 36.56 13.90 -14.86
CA MET A 1 37.15 14.17 -13.52
C MET A 1 36.04 14.78 -12.68
N VAL A 2 35.30 13.99 -11.91
CA VAL A 2 34.24 14.51 -11.06
C VAL A 2 34.89 15.12 -9.82
N ASP A 3 34.71 16.43 -9.67
CA ASP A 3 35.25 17.18 -8.55
C ASP A 3 34.65 16.62 -7.26
N LYS A 4 35.50 16.05 -6.41
CA LYS A 4 35.07 15.55 -5.09
C LYS A 4 34.77 16.76 -4.20
N MET A 5 33.51 17.15 -4.18
CA MET A 5 33.02 18.07 -3.16
C MET A 5 33.40 17.54 -1.78
N THR A 6 34.06 18.38 -0.96
CA THR A 6 34.43 18.00 0.40
C THR A 6 33.15 17.80 1.22
N LEU A 7 33.17 16.84 2.17
CA LEU A 7 32.03 16.58 3.10
C LEU A 7 31.54 17.86 3.78
N ARG A 8 32.41 18.85 3.96
CA ARG A 8 32.10 20.16 4.53
C ARG A 8 31.30 21.05 3.58
N GLN A 9 31.53 20.96 2.27
CA GLN A 9 30.75 21.68 1.24
C GLN A 9 29.37 21.01 1.05
N LEU A 10 29.30 19.68 1.10
CA LEU A 10 28.03 18.91 1.12
C LEU A 10 27.21 19.22 2.38
N SER A 11 27.86 19.27 3.55
CA SER A 11 27.20 19.63 4.81
C SER A 11 26.59 21.03 4.76
N ASN A 12 27.30 22.01 4.22
CA ASN A 12 26.78 23.38 4.12
C ASN A 12 25.66 23.56 3.07
N GLN A 13 25.56 22.66 2.10
CA GLN A 13 24.46 22.68 1.14
C GLN A 13 23.21 21.93 1.63
N LEU A 14 23.37 21.00 2.59
CA LEU A 14 22.29 20.20 3.14
C LEU A 14 21.64 20.79 4.40
N VAL A 15 22.27 21.76 5.01
CA VAL A 15 21.72 22.44 6.20
C VAL A 15 20.90 23.64 5.73
N ALA A 16 19.58 23.49 5.66
CA ALA A 16 18.67 24.62 5.66
C ALA A 16 18.94 25.47 6.91
N GLU A 17 18.78 26.79 6.79
CA GLU A 17 19.05 27.71 7.91
C GLU A 17 18.34 27.25 9.19
N PRO A 18 18.99 27.20 10.35
CA PRO A 18 18.44 26.68 11.60
C PRO A 18 17.07 27.26 11.97
N ASP A 19 16.83 28.53 11.62
CA ASP A 19 15.57 29.24 11.87
C ASP A 19 14.36 28.63 11.14
N ASP A 20 14.55 27.96 10.01
CA ASP A 20 13.46 27.39 9.25
C ASP A 20 12.89 26.12 9.89
N TYR A 21 13.71 25.31 10.55
CA TYR A 21 13.25 24.10 11.22
C TYR A 21 12.35 24.39 12.41
N ILE A 22 12.69 25.39 13.21
CA ILE A 22 11.85 25.78 14.38
C ILE A 22 10.51 26.35 13.94
N LYS A 23 10.49 27.17 12.88
CA LYS A 23 9.24 27.70 12.31
C LYS A 23 8.37 26.58 11.75
N SER A 24 8.97 25.66 11.00
CA SER A 24 8.28 24.50 10.44
C SER A 24 7.76 23.58 11.55
N PHE A 25 8.57 23.29 12.57
CA PHE A 25 8.19 22.51 13.73
C PHE A 25 6.97 23.12 14.46
N ARG A 26 6.99 24.41 14.75
CA ARG A 26 5.86 25.11 15.40
C ARG A 26 4.60 24.99 14.56
N LYS A 27 4.69 25.32 13.26
CA LYS A 27 3.57 25.24 12.32
C LYS A 27 2.98 23.83 12.27
N ASN A 28 3.82 22.81 12.14
CA ASN A 28 3.38 21.44 12.04
C ASN A 28 2.78 20.95 13.36
N LEU A 29 3.39 21.31 14.49
CA LEU A 29 2.87 20.97 15.81
C LEU A 29 1.47 21.55 16.03
N PHE A 30 1.24 22.82 15.70
CA PHE A 30 -0.09 23.44 15.73
C PHE A 30 -1.09 22.70 14.85
N MET A 31 -0.69 22.40 13.61
CA MET A 31 -1.54 21.69 12.66
C MET A 31 -1.97 20.29 13.18
N TYR A 32 -1.05 19.55 13.82
CA TYR A 32 -1.37 18.23 14.36
C TYR A 32 -2.24 18.29 15.62
N ILE A 33 -2.05 19.31 16.49
CA ILE A 33 -2.93 19.56 17.65
C ILE A 33 -4.35 19.82 17.18
N ASP A 34 -4.51 20.73 16.22
CA ASP A 34 -5.80 21.12 15.65
C ASP A 34 -6.50 19.93 14.96
N ARG A 35 -5.78 19.19 14.10
CA ARG A 35 -6.32 18.02 13.39
C ARG A 35 -6.79 16.89 14.31
N LYS A 36 -6.13 16.70 15.45
CA LYS A 36 -6.45 15.63 16.39
C LYS A 36 -7.46 16.08 17.45
N ASP A 37 -7.84 17.35 17.43
CA ASP A 37 -8.75 17.98 18.42
C ASP A 37 -8.29 17.70 19.86
N ILE A 38 -6.98 17.80 20.10
CA ILE A 38 -6.37 17.58 21.42
C ILE A 38 -5.90 18.89 22.03
N THR A 39 -5.95 18.98 23.34
CA THR A 39 -5.45 20.13 24.09
C THR A 39 -3.93 20.05 24.29
N LEU A 40 -3.31 21.21 24.59
CA LEU A 40 -1.89 21.24 24.97
C LEU A 40 -1.57 20.41 26.21
N ALA A 41 -2.49 20.32 27.15
CA ALA A 41 -2.31 19.54 28.35
C ALA A 41 -2.30 18.03 28.05
N GLU A 42 -3.23 17.57 27.24
CA GLU A 42 -3.30 16.18 26.78
C GLU A 42 -2.05 15.80 25.97
N LEU A 43 -1.62 16.64 25.04
CA LEU A 43 -0.40 16.36 24.29
C LEU A 43 0.84 16.31 25.20
N ALA A 44 0.94 17.20 26.18
CA ALA A 44 2.05 17.22 27.14
C ALA A 44 2.08 15.92 27.96
N GLU A 45 0.92 15.44 28.41
CA GLU A 45 0.77 14.17 29.11
C GLU A 45 1.13 12.97 28.22
N MET A 46 0.58 12.91 27.00
CA MET A 46 0.86 11.85 26.03
C MET A 46 2.35 11.77 25.64
N ALA A 47 3.00 12.92 25.57
CA ALA A 47 4.42 13.02 25.20
C ALA A 47 5.37 12.91 26.39
N ASP A 48 4.87 12.80 27.62
CA ASP A 48 5.68 12.83 28.84
C ASP A 48 6.65 14.03 28.86
N ILE A 49 6.11 15.24 28.66
CA ILE A 49 6.82 16.52 28.74
C ILE A 49 6.01 17.54 29.54
N SER A 50 6.67 18.54 30.13
CA SER A 50 5.91 19.56 30.86
C SER A 50 5.11 20.46 29.91
N THR A 51 3.89 20.84 30.34
CA THR A 51 3.06 21.79 29.60
C THR A 51 3.79 23.13 29.35
N ASN A 52 4.64 23.54 30.30
CA ASN A 52 5.46 24.75 30.16
C ASN A 52 6.52 24.59 29.04
N THR A 53 7.14 23.43 28.93
CA THR A 53 8.07 23.12 27.84
C THR A 53 7.35 23.20 26.49
N LEU A 54 6.16 22.60 26.39
CA LEU A 54 5.36 22.63 25.17
C LEU A 54 4.92 24.06 24.79
N ARG A 55 4.51 24.86 25.78
CA ARG A 55 4.19 26.29 25.57
C ARG A 55 5.40 27.08 25.10
N SER A 56 6.58 26.84 25.67
CA SER A 56 7.81 27.50 25.25
C SER A 56 8.13 27.19 23.78
N PHE A 57 7.88 25.97 23.31
CA PHE A 57 8.05 25.62 21.91
C PHE A 57 7.06 26.33 20.99
N LEU A 58 5.79 26.43 21.39
CA LEU A 58 4.74 26.98 20.54
C LEU A 58 4.70 28.51 20.55
N TYR A 59 4.87 29.13 21.70
CA TYR A 59 4.64 30.58 21.91
C TYR A 59 5.87 31.33 22.39
N GLY A 60 6.95 30.63 22.75
CA GLY A 60 8.17 31.24 23.25
C GLY A 60 9.19 31.55 22.17
N ASP A 61 10.26 32.21 22.59
CA ASP A 61 11.42 32.53 21.74
C ASP A 61 12.46 31.37 21.69
N ALA A 62 11.97 30.13 21.90
CA ALA A 62 12.84 28.96 21.80
C ALA A 62 13.45 28.89 20.40
N THR A 63 14.77 28.98 20.33
CA THR A 63 15.55 28.87 19.08
C THR A 63 16.00 27.44 18.81
N ASP A 64 15.79 26.54 19.77
CA ASP A 64 16.17 25.13 19.65
C ASP A 64 15.22 24.22 20.43
N CYS A 65 15.12 22.97 20.00
CA CYS A 65 14.34 21.93 20.65
C CYS A 65 15.20 20.69 20.85
N HIS A 66 15.26 20.19 22.09
CA HIS A 66 15.97 18.94 22.35
C HIS A 66 15.39 17.79 21.52
N VAL A 67 16.26 17.04 20.85
CA VAL A 67 15.89 15.90 20.00
C VAL A 67 15.00 14.91 20.76
N SER A 68 15.23 14.70 22.06
CA SER A 68 14.38 13.84 22.90
C SER A 68 12.94 14.30 22.95
N ASN A 69 12.67 15.61 22.98
CA ASN A 69 11.33 16.17 22.99
C ASN A 69 10.65 16.05 21.61
N VAL A 70 11.42 16.25 20.53
CA VAL A 70 10.91 16.01 19.17
C VAL A 70 10.46 14.56 19.01
N VAL A 71 11.28 13.60 19.45
CA VAL A 71 10.94 12.17 19.39
C VAL A 71 9.72 11.83 20.23
N LYS A 72 9.61 12.38 21.44
CA LYS A 72 8.45 12.17 22.32
C LYS A 72 7.17 12.72 21.69
N LEU A 73 7.20 13.94 21.16
CA LEU A 73 6.07 14.57 20.46
C LEU A 73 5.67 13.82 19.19
N ALA A 74 6.66 13.42 18.38
CA ALA A 74 6.41 12.64 17.18
C ALA A 74 5.70 11.31 17.49
N ARG A 75 6.13 10.59 18.54
CA ARG A 75 5.47 9.36 19.02
C ARG A 75 4.05 9.62 19.52
N ALA A 76 3.84 10.64 20.34
CA ALA A 76 2.52 10.99 20.88
C ALA A 76 1.54 11.37 19.76
N LEU A 77 2.03 12.04 18.73
CA LEU A 77 1.24 12.44 17.58
C LEU A 77 1.13 11.36 16.49
N HIS A 78 1.86 10.23 16.62
CA HIS A 78 1.96 9.17 15.62
C HIS A 78 2.43 9.68 14.24
N VAL A 79 3.44 10.55 14.23
CA VAL A 79 4.07 11.10 13.04
C VAL A 79 5.58 10.81 13.06
N SER A 80 6.27 11.02 11.95
CA SER A 80 7.74 10.95 11.93
C SER A 80 8.36 12.25 12.46
N CYS A 81 9.61 12.18 12.91
CA CYS A 81 10.35 13.39 13.28
C CYS A 81 10.52 14.33 12.08
N ASP A 82 10.70 13.78 10.88
CA ASP A 82 10.86 14.56 9.65
C ASP A 82 9.58 15.32 9.28
N GLU A 83 8.41 14.69 9.46
CA GLU A 83 7.12 15.35 9.30
C GLU A 83 6.94 16.49 10.30
N LEU A 84 7.36 16.26 11.54
CA LEU A 84 7.21 17.27 12.59
C LEU A 84 8.17 18.44 12.39
N LEU A 85 9.41 18.18 11.99
CA LEU A 85 10.43 19.19 11.72
C LEU A 85 10.23 19.90 10.36
N GLY A 86 9.42 19.33 9.46
CA GLY A 86 9.26 19.87 8.12
C GLY A 86 10.51 19.73 7.24
N SER A 87 11.43 18.84 7.63
CA SER A 87 12.69 18.60 6.90
C SER A 87 12.50 17.74 5.67
N GLY A 88 11.37 17.07 5.56
CA GLY A 88 11.01 16.27 4.39
C GLY A 88 10.27 17.11 3.35
N THR A 89 10.64 16.98 2.10
CA THR A 89 9.91 17.51 0.94
C THR A 89 8.61 16.70 0.67
N ILE A 90 7.97 16.19 1.74
CA ILE A 90 6.80 15.36 1.62
C ILE A 90 5.59 16.28 1.45
N SER A 91 4.89 16.15 0.32
CA SER A 91 3.67 16.93 0.08
C SER A 91 2.60 16.61 1.13
N PRO A 92 1.66 17.54 1.42
CA PRO A 92 0.54 17.26 2.33
C PRO A 92 -0.25 16.01 1.94
N GLN A 93 -0.41 15.74 0.63
CA GLN A 93 -1.07 14.54 0.12
C GLN A 93 -0.29 13.26 0.45
N THR A 94 1.03 13.32 0.40
CA THR A 94 1.88 12.17 0.77
C THR A 94 1.81 11.91 2.28
N CYS A 95 1.80 12.96 3.11
CA CYS A 95 1.59 12.83 4.55
C CYS A 95 0.25 12.17 4.87
N GLU A 96 -0.83 12.59 4.21
CA GLU A 96 -2.15 11.99 4.36
C GLU A 96 -2.16 10.51 3.95
N SER A 97 -1.56 10.18 2.81
CA SER A 97 -1.43 8.80 2.33
C SER A 97 -0.66 7.91 3.31
N LEU A 98 0.42 8.42 3.91
CA LEU A 98 1.18 7.70 4.93
C LEU A 98 0.38 7.48 6.21
N GLN A 99 -0.40 8.48 6.65
CA GLN A 99 -1.27 8.34 7.82
C GLN A 99 -2.36 7.31 7.57
N LEU A 100 -3.04 7.37 6.43
CA LEU A 100 -4.04 6.37 6.03
C LEU A 100 -3.44 4.96 5.97
N THR A 101 -2.22 4.83 5.40
CA THR A 101 -1.52 3.54 5.34
C THR A 101 -1.25 2.95 6.73
N ARG A 102 -0.94 3.78 7.74
CA ARG A 102 -0.72 3.32 9.13
C ARG A 102 -1.98 2.84 9.82
N MET A 103 -3.17 3.27 9.35
CA MET A 103 -4.47 2.85 9.87
C MET A 103 -5.00 1.57 9.20
N LEU A 104 -4.35 1.11 8.15
CA LEU A 104 -4.76 -0.07 7.41
C LEU A 104 -4.36 -1.36 8.15
N PRO A 105 -5.15 -2.43 8.03
CA PRO A 105 -4.73 -3.76 8.46
C PRO A 105 -3.39 -4.16 7.84
N GLU A 106 -2.61 -4.98 8.54
CA GLU A 106 -1.26 -5.40 8.11
C GLU A 106 -1.25 -6.00 6.70
N SER A 107 -2.26 -6.83 6.37
CA SER A 107 -2.44 -7.42 5.04
C SER A 107 -2.60 -6.37 3.94
N PHE A 108 -3.29 -5.27 4.23
CA PHE A 108 -3.47 -4.18 3.26
C PHE A 108 -2.24 -3.28 3.16
N THR A 109 -1.51 -3.11 4.26
CA THR A 109 -0.23 -2.40 4.27
C THR A 109 0.78 -3.08 3.34
N HIS A 110 0.81 -4.40 3.29
CA HIS A 110 1.63 -5.15 2.33
C HIS A 110 1.25 -4.86 0.87
N PHE A 111 -0.04 -4.80 0.56
CA PHE A 111 -0.52 -4.43 -0.78
C PHE A 111 -0.10 -3.00 -1.17
N VAL A 112 -0.30 -2.02 -0.29
CA VAL A 112 0.09 -0.63 -0.55
C VAL A 112 1.60 -0.52 -0.75
N ARG A 113 2.39 -1.20 0.09
CA ARG A 113 3.85 -1.26 -0.03
C ARG A 113 4.28 -1.88 -1.38
N TRP A 114 3.65 -2.97 -1.77
CA TRP A 114 3.89 -3.58 -3.06
C TRP A 114 3.54 -2.62 -4.21
N ALA A 115 2.39 -1.97 -4.19
CA ALA A 115 1.97 -1.02 -5.22
C ALA A 115 2.94 0.16 -5.35
N ILE A 116 3.46 0.68 -4.23
CA ILE A 116 4.49 1.72 -4.22
C ILE A 116 5.78 1.19 -4.86
N HIS A 117 6.25 0.00 -4.46
CA HIS A 117 7.46 -0.61 -5.04
C HIS A 117 7.31 -0.89 -6.53
N TYR A 118 6.15 -1.39 -6.95
CA TYR A 118 5.85 -1.63 -8.36
C TYR A 118 5.94 -0.35 -9.18
N HIS A 119 5.27 0.72 -8.76
CA HIS A 119 5.34 2.02 -9.44
C HIS A 119 6.74 2.64 -9.40
N TYR A 120 7.45 2.51 -8.29
CA TYR A 120 8.84 2.97 -8.17
C TYR A 120 9.73 2.24 -9.17
N ASN A 121 9.63 0.93 -9.27
CA ASN A 121 10.40 0.12 -10.21
C ASN A 121 10.06 0.46 -11.66
N LEU A 122 8.78 0.69 -11.99
CA LEU A 122 8.36 1.13 -13.32
C LEU A 122 8.98 2.46 -13.74
N GLN A 123 9.15 3.40 -12.82
CA GLN A 123 9.63 4.75 -13.14
C GLN A 123 11.15 4.90 -13.07
N TYR A 124 11.82 4.17 -12.19
CA TYR A 124 13.21 4.41 -11.84
C TYR A 124 14.18 3.27 -12.18
N THR A 125 13.68 2.06 -12.37
CA THR A 125 14.48 0.98 -12.94
C THR A 125 14.09 0.80 -14.41
N GLN A 126 14.96 1.18 -15.32
CA GLN A 126 14.84 0.89 -16.76
C GLN A 126 14.76 -0.62 -17.09
N VAL A 127 14.55 -1.46 -16.10
CA VAL A 127 14.57 -2.91 -16.19
C VAL A 127 13.16 -3.52 -16.16
N VAL A 128 12.12 -2.78 -15.78
CA VAL A 128 10.74 -3.23 -16.04
C VAL A 128 10.45 -2.91 -17.51
N THR A 129 10.98 -3.77 -18.36
CA THR A 129 10.58 -3.82 -19.76
C THR A 129 9.10 -4.16 -19.80
N ASP A 130 8.38 -3.76 -20.85
CA ASP A 130 7.00 -4.19 -21.16
C ASP A 130 6.84 -5.72 -21.23
N LYS A 131 7.83 -6.46 -20.76
CA LYS A 131 8.04 -7.89 -20.91
C LYS A 131 8.12 -8.67 -19.61
N ALA A 132 8.16 -8.03 -18.45
CA ALA A 132 8.25 -8.71 -17.18
C ALA A 132 7.25 -8.12 -16.17
N ILE A 133 6.63 -8.98 -15.36
CA ILE A 133 5.70 -8.62 -14.30
C ILE A 133 6.08 -9.30 -12.99
N GLU A 134 5.66 -8.70 -11.88
CA GLU A 134 5.76 -9.32 -10.56
C GLU A 134 4.63 -10.34 -10.34
N ILE A 135 5.00 -11.48 -9.79
CA ILE A 135 4.10 -12.56 -9.40
C ILE A 135 4.07 -12.63 -7.88
N MET A 136 2.93 -12.36 -7.29
CA MET A 136 2.70 -12.55 -5.85
C MET A 136 2.39 -14.02 -5.56
N SER A 137 3.02 -14.56 -4.51
CA SER A 137 2.76 -15.91 -4.01
C SER A 137 2.13 -15.83 -2.62
N PRO A 138 0.78 -15.63 -2.50
CA PRO A 138 0.11 -15.48 -1.23
C PRO A 138 0.04 -16.80 -0.45
N GLU A 139 -0.29 -16.72 0.83
CA GLU A 139 -0.62 -17.88 1.65
C GLU A 139 -2.10 -18.26 1.48
N CYS A 140 -2.39 -19.56 1.42
CA CYS A 140 -3.77 -20.08 1.39
C CYS A 140 -4.25 -20.43 2.80
N LYS A 141 -5.45 -19.99 3.15
CA LYS A 141 -6.15 -20.42 4.36
C LYS A 141 -7.12 -21.57 4.05
N ASP A 142 -7.55 -22.29 5.07
CA ASP A 142 -8.39 -23.51 4.96
C ASP A 142 -9.71 -23.29 4.17
N ASN A 143 -10.23 -22.08 4.18
CA ASN A 143 -11.48 -21.72 3.44
C ASN A 143 -11.21 -21.25 1.99
N GLY A 144 -9.94 -21.28 1.53
CA GLY A 144 -9.56 -20.87 0.18
C GLY A 144 -9.39 -19.36 0.00
N ASN A 145 -9.53 -18.56 1.04
CA ASN A 145 -9.12 -17.17 0.97
C ASN A 145 -7.59 -17.06 1.05
N LEU A 146 -7.08 -15.96 0.51
CA LEU A 146 -5.66 -15.72 0.37
C LEU A 146 -5.23 -14.62 1.34
N ARG A 147 -4.09 -14.82 1.97
CA ARG A 147 -3.41 -13.78 2.74
C ARG A 147 -2.21 -13.28 1.96
N MET A 148 -2.14 -11.96 1.78
CA MET A 148 -0.97 -11.34 1.14
C MET A 148 0.26 -11.54 2.02
N ASN A 149 1.38 -11.80 1.36
CA ASN A 149 2.70 -11.83 1.98
C ASN A 149 3.69 -11.03 1.11
N ASN A 150 4.95 -10.94 1.54
CA ASN A 150 6.01 -10.25 0.81
C ASN A 150 6.79 -11.17 -0.14
N ASN A 151 6.21 -12.28 -0.57
CA ASN A 151 6.88 -13.23 -1.45
C ASN A 151 6.49 -12.94 -2.90
N PHE A 152 7.43 -12.38 -3.65
CA PHE A 152 7.26 -11.99 -5.05
C PHE A 152 8.36 -12.62 -5.89
N ASP A 153 7.95 -13.13 -7.06
CA ASP A 153 8.82 -13.57 -8.14
C ASP A 153 8.65 -12.62 -9.34
N VAL A 154 9.52 -12.74 -10.32
CA VAL A 154 9.40 -12.02 -11.61
C VAL A 154 9.17 -13.02 -12.71
N MET A 155 8.20 -12.75 -13.60
CA MET A 155 7.88 -13.58 -14.75
C MET A 155 8.03 -12.78 -16.02
N ASP A 156 8.73 -13.35 -17.01
CA ASP A 156 8.77 -12.82 -18.38
C ASP A 156 7.42 -13.09 -19.06
N ILE A 157 6.84 -12.04 -19.63
CA ILE A 157 5.58 -12.07 -20.37
C ILE A 157 5.76 -11.66 -21.84
N SER A 158 7.01 -11.68 -22.36
CA SER A 158 7.32 -11.29 -23.75
C SER A 158 6.59 -12.13 -24.79
N ASP A 159 6.28 -13.40 -24.46
CA ASP A 159 5.57 -14.33 -25.34
C ASP A 159 4.04 -14.13 -25.36
N LEU A 160 3.53 -13.18 -24.57
CA LEU A 160 2.11 -12.88 -24.57
C LEU A 160 1.73 -11.92 -25.68
N ASP A 161 0.47 -12.05 -26.14
CA ASP A 161 -0.09 -11.19 -27.19
C ASP A 161 0.02 -9.71 -26.83
N ASP A 162 0.41 -8.89 -27.81
CA ASP A 162 0.56 -7.43 -27.67
C ASP A 162 -0.73 -6.72 -27.25
N GLU A 163 -1.90 -7.32 -27.49
CA GLU A 163 -3.20 -6.77 -27.04
C GLU A 163 -3.47 -6.98 -25.55
N ILE A 164 -2.92 -8.02 -24.95
CA ILE A 164 -3.16 -8.42 -23.55
C ILE A 164 -2.05 -7.90 -22.65
N ARG A 165 -0.80 -8.00 -23.10
CA ARG A 165 0.39 -7.65 -22.32
C ARG A 165 0.32 -6.27 -21.64
N PRO A 166 -0.06 -5.17 -22.34
CA PRO A 166 -0.12 -3.84 -21.71
C PRO A 166 -1.19 -3.70 -20.64
N LYS A 167 -2.17 -4.61 -20.58
CA LYS A 167 -3.25 -4.60 -19.58
C LYS A 167 -2.83 -5.27 -18.28
N ILE A 168 -1.83 -6.16 -18.34
CA ILE A 168 -1.38 -6.94 -17.20
C ILE A 168 -0.50 -6.08 -16.32
N PHE A 169 -0.85 -5.97 -15.05
CA PHE A 169 -0.06 -5.22 -14.09
C PHE A 169 0.63 -6.12 -13.05
N MET A 170 0.11 -7.33 -12.82
CA MET A 170 0.71 -8.31 -11.91
C MET A 170 0.19 -9.72 -12.17
N GLY A 171 0.83 -10.71 -11.55
CA GLY A 171 0.33 -12.08 -11.44
C GLY A 171 0.10 -12.51 -10.01
N ILE A 172 -0.78 -13.50 -9.81
CA ILE A 172 -0.95 -14.19 -8.53
C ILE A 172 -0.76 -15.68 -8.78
N ARG A 173 0.20 -16.28 -8.07
CA ARG A 173 0.38 -17.72 -8.04
C ARG A 173 -0.65 -18.37 -7.15
N ILE A 174 -1.36 -19.37 -7.65
CA ILE A 174 -2.30 -20.17 -6.84
C ILE A 174 -1.50 -20.98 -5.80
N PRO A 175 -1.71 -20.74 -4.50
CA PRO A 175 -0.88 -21.34 -3.46
C PRO A 175 -1.39 -22.70 -2.96
N CYS A 176 -2.52 -23.18 -3.46
CA CYS A 176 -3.15 -24.40 -2.95
C CYS A 176 -4.19 -24.98 -3.91
N ASN A 177 -4.58 -26.24 -3.70
CA ASN A 177 -5.56 -26.95 -4.53
C ASN A 177 -7.02 -26.64 -4.19
N HIS A 178 -7.31 -25.60 -3.42
CA HIS A 178 -8.69 -25.23 -3.07
C HIS A 178 -9.54 -24.87 -4.31
N TYR A 179 -8.90 -24.40 -5.38
CA TYR A 179 -9.56 -23.95 -6.61
C TYR A 179 -9.73 -25.06 -7.67
N MET A 180 -9.31 -26.30 -7.36
CA MET A 180 -9.53 -27.45 -8.27
C MET A 180 -11.02 -27.67 -8.54
N PRO A 181 -11.40 -28.17 -9.72
CA PRO A 181 -10.53 -28.62 -10.82
C PRO A 181 -10.11 -27.51 -11.79
N LEU A 182 -10.54 -26.26 -11.59
CA LEU A 182 -10.33 -25.17 -12.55
C LEU A 182 -8.89 -24.67 -12.53
N TYR A 183 -8.33 -24.54 -11.34
CA TYR A 183 -6.96 -24.05 -11.10
C TYR A 183 -6.30 -24.99 -10.10
N VAL A 184 -5.03 -25.28 -10.38
CA VAL A 184 -4.20 -26.11 -9.50
C VAL A 184 -3.11 -25.24 -8.84
N GLU A 185 -2.53 -25.79 -7.79
CA GLU A 185 -1.39 -25.16 -7.13
C GLU A 185 -0.25 -24.88 -8.12
N GLY A 186 0.29 -23.67 -8.07
CA GLY A 186 1.34 -23.21 -8.99
C GLY A 186 0.84 -22.55 -10.26
N ASP A 187 -0.45 -22.67 -10.64
CA ASP A 187 -1.02 -21.88 -11.73
C ASP A 187 -0.85 -20.37 -11.43
N ILE A 188 -0.61 -19.56 -12.47
CA ILE A 188 -0.45 -18.12 -12.31
C ILE A 188 -1.62 -17.41 -13.00
N LEU A 189 -2.34 -16.61 -12.26
CA LEU A 189 -3.40 -15.74 -12.75
C LEU A 189 -2.81 -14.38 -13.12
N LEU A 190 -2.88 -13.99 -14.39
CA LEU A 190 -2.44 -12.68 -14.88
C LEU A 190 -3.59 -11.69 -14.77
N ILE A 191 -3.37 -10.58 -14.07
CA ILE A 191 -4.40 -9.64 -13.63
C ILE A 191 -4.25 -8.31 -14.34
N ALA A 192 -5.36 -7.82 -14.91
CA ALA A 192 -5.47 -6.46 -15.42
C ALA A 192 -6.05 -5.54 -14.36
N ASN A 193 -5.47 -4.35 -14.22
CA ASN A 193 -5.97 -3.29 -13.35
C ASN A 193 -7.10 -2.52 -14.07
N ASP A 194 -8.21 -3.19 -14.29
CA ASP A 194 -9.41 -2.55 -14.82
C ASP A 194 -10.58 -2.84 -13.87
N ARG A 195 -11.33 -1.81 -13.53
CA ARG A 195 -12.52 -1.92 -12.67
C ARG A 195 -13.77 -2.37 -13.42
N ASN A 196 -13.69 -2.49 -14.74
CA ASN A 196 -14.82 -2.84 -15.60
C ASN A 196 -14.96 -4.36 -15.84
N ALA A 197 -14.66 -5.17 -14.83
CA ALA A 197 -14.89 -6.61 -14.92
C ALA A 197 -16.35 -6.91 -15.28
N ARG A 198 -16.56 -7.87 -16.19
CA ARG A 198 -17.89 -8.26 -16.68
C ARG A 198 -18.44 -9.45 -15.90
N THR A 199 -19.75 -9.63 -15.98
CA THR A 199 -20.39 -10.85 -15.47
C THR A 199 -19.74 -12.11 -16.07
N GLY A 200 -19.36 -13.03 -15.19
CA GLY A 200 -18.70 -14.30 -15.54
C GLY A 200 -17.18 -14.25 -15.49
N GLU A 201 -16.58 -13.06 -15.43
CA GLU A 201 -15.13 -12.92 -15.30
C GLU A 201 -14.65 -13.25 -13.90
N LEU A 202 -13.43 -13.77 -13.84
CA LEU A 202 -12.72 -14.04 -12.60
C LEU A 202 -12.07 -12.76 -12.11
N VAL A 203 -12.34 -12.41 -10.87
CA VAL A 203 -11.83 -11.19 -10.24
C VAL A 203 -11.10 -11.51 -8.95
N VAL A 204 -10.18 -10.64 -8.59
CA VAL A 204 -9.50 -10.68 -7.29
C VAL A 204 -10.00 -9.50 -6.47
N ILE A 205 -10.61 -9.80 -5.34
CA ILE A 205 -11.21 -8.81 -4.44
C ILE A 205 -10.66 -8.93 -3.03
N GLY A 206 -10.64 -7.83 -2.30
CA GLY A 206 -10.33 -7.78 -0.88
C GLY A 206 -11.61 -7.71 -0.05
N VAL A 207 -11.69 -8.56 0.98
CA VAL A 207 -12.80 -8.59 1.95
C VAL A 207 -12.20 -8.72 3.35
N GLY A 208 -12.36 -7.68 4.17
CA GLY A 208 -11.66 -7.59 5.46
C GLY A 208 -10.14 -7.66 5.25
N GLU A 209 -9.48 -8.59 5.92
CA GLU A 209 -8.02 -8.80 5.84
C GLU A 209 -7.61 -9.85 4.79
N ASN A 210 -8.55 -10.37 4.01
CA ASN A 210 -8.27 -11.46 3.10
C ASN A 210 -8.55 -11.06 1.65
N MET A 211 -7.89 -11.74 0.73
CA MET A 211 -8.20 -11.69 -0.68
C MET A 211 -8.97 -12.95 -1.11
N TRP A 212 -9.79 -12.77 -2.12
CA TRP A 212 -10.58 -13.83 -2.71
C TRP A 212 -10.47 -13.80 -4.23
N ILE A 213 -10.41 -14.97 -4.84
CA ILE A 213 -10.51 -15.16 -6.28
C ILE A 213 -11.91 -15.70 -6.57
N LEU A 214 -12.78 -14.86 -7.10
CA LEU A 214 -14.19 -15.17 -7.28
C LEU A 214 -14.67 -14.79 -8.68
N LYS A 215 -15.78 -15.36 -9.12
CA LYS A 215 -16.50 -14.97 -10.34
C LYS A 215 -17.48 -13.85 -10.02
N ARG A 216 -17.40 -12.76 -10.76
CA ARG A 216 -18.38 -11.68 -10.72
C ARG A 216 -19.67 -12.10 -11.42
N LYS A 217 -20.81 -11.73 -10.85
CA LYS A 217 -22.12 -11.90 -11.45
C LYS A 217 -22.97 -10.67 -11.16
N ASP A 218 -23.46 -10.04 -12.23
CA ASP A 218 -24.41 -8.95 -12.14
C ASP A 218 -25.82 -9.57 -12.11
N GLU A 219 -26.59 -9.26 -11.07
CA GLU A 219 -27.94 -9.83 -10.81
C GLU A 219 -28.94 -8.71 -10.57
N VAL A 220 -30.22 -9.07 -10.54
CA VAL A 220 -31.30 -8.15 -10.15
C VAL A 220 -31.95 -8.72 -8.91
N GLU A 221 -31.81 -8.02 -7.78
CA GLU A 221 -32.47 -8.35 -6.52
C GLU A 221 -33.44 -7.21 -6.18
N ASN A 222 -34.72 -7.57 -5.96
CA ASN A 222 -35.77 -6.59 -5.64
C ASN A 222 -35.94 -5.44 -6.65
N GLY A 223 -35.60 -5.66 -7.93
CA GLY A 223 -35.65 -4.63 -8.98
C GLY A 223 -34.41 -3.73 -9.10
N GLU A 224 -33.44 -3.89 -8.22
CA GLU A 224 -32.16 -3.19 -8.26
C GLU A 224 -31.05 -4.08 -8.82
N LYS A 225 -30.12 -3.45 -9.57
CA LYS A 225 -28.92 -4.14 -10.04
C LYS A 225 -27.94 -4.28 -8.89
N VAL A 226 -27.52 -5.51 -8.61
CA VAL A 226 -26.55 -5.85 -7.58
C VAL A 226 -25.42 -6.66 -8.18
N VAL A 227 -24.22 -6.51 -7.64
CA VAL A 227 -23.07 -7.32 -8.00
C VAL A 227 -22.81 -8.31 -6.88
N ASN A 228 -22.75 -9.58 -7.23
CA ASN A 228 -22.43 -10.65 -6.32
C ASN A 228 -21.23 -11.45 -6.82
N TYR A 229 -20.49 -12.04 -5.89
CA TYR A 229 -19.28 -12.80 -6.18
C TYR A 229 -19.41 -14.24 -5.73
N TYR A 230 -19.09 -15.15 -6.64
CA TYR A 230 -19.32 -16.57 -6.52
C TYR A 230 -18.01 -17.35 -6.55
N SER A 231 -17.95 -18.42 -5.76
CA SER A 231 -16.84 -19.35 -5.83
C SER A 231 -16.72 -19.96 -7.24
N PRO A 232 -15.54 -19.89 -7.86
CA PRO A 232 -15.35 -20.52 -9.17
C PRO A 232 -15.45 -22.05 -9.12
N ARG A 233 -15.25 -22.66 -7.94
CA ARG A 233 -15.24 -24.11 -7.72
C ARG A 233 -16.64 -24.71 -7.65
N ASP A 234 -17.51 -24.16 -6.81
CA ASP A 234 -18.80 -24.72 -6.47
C ASP A 234 -19.99 -23.83 -6.87
N GLY A 235 -19.72 -22.67 -7.43
CA GLY A 235 -20.74 -21.72 -7.88
C GLY A 235 -21.56 -21.10 -6.76
N ARG A 236 -21.18 -21.28 -5.49
CA ARG A 236 -21.91 -20.69 -4.36
C ARG A 236 -21.56 -19.22 -4.20
N LYS A 237 -22.56 -18.39 -3.87
CA LYS A 237 -22.36 -17.00 -3.50
C LYS A 237 -21.47 -16.94 -2.26
N ARG A 238 -20.44 -16.11 -2.31
CA ARG A 238 -19.47 -15.92 -1.22
C ARG A 238 -19.51 -14.52 -0.63
N VAL A 239 -19.63 -13.50 -1.50
CA VAL A 239 -19.47 -12.09 -1.12
C VAL A 239 -20.47 -11.27 -1.92
N SER A 240 -21.05 -10.25 -1.30
CA SER A 240 -21.84 -9.21 -1.95
C SER A 240 -20.97 -7.97 -2.16
N GLU A 241 -21.34 -7.10 -3.12
CA GLU A 241 -20.55 -5.92 -3.47
C GLU A 241 -20.25 -5.01 -2.28
N HIS A 242 -21.21 -4.84 -1.37
CA HIS A 242 -21.05 -3.99 -0.18
C HIS A 242 -20.04 -4.51 0.84
N GLU A 243 -19.65 -5.78 0.76
CA GLU A 243 -18.64 -6.41 1.62
C GLU A 243 -17.23 -6.26 1.05
N VAL A 244 -17.12 -5.83 -0.23
CA VAL A 244 -15.84 -5.70 -0.93
C VAL A 244 -15.16 -4.39 -0.54
N ASN A 245 -13.99 -4.49 0.06
CA ASN A 245 -13.18 -3.33 0.40
C ASN A 245 -12.46 -2.75 -0.82
N PHE A 246 -11.97 -3.62 -1.71
CA PHE A 246 -11.31 -3.21 -2.95
C PHE A 246 -11.40 -4.30 -4.02
N LEU A 247 -11.38 -3.89 -5.28
CA LEU A 247 -11.21 -4.74 -6.45
C LEU A 247 -9.77 -4.57 -6.94
N LEU A 248 -8.97 -5.63 -6.87
CA LEU A 248 -7.61 -5.62 -7.37
C LEU A 248 -7.59 -5.57 -8.90
N GLY A 249 -8.44 -6.37 -9.52
CA GLY A 249 -8.58 -6.45 -10.97
C GLY A 249 -9.26 -7.73 -11.41
N TYR A 250 -9.32 -7.94 -12.72
CA TYR A 250 -9.85 -9.19 -13.30
C TYR A 250 -8.75 -10.00 -13.96
N VAL A 251 -8.95 -11.31 -14.03
CA VAL A 251 -8.00 -12.25 -14.62
C VAL A 251 -8.15 -12.26 -16.14
N VAL A 252 -7.10 -11.85 -16.85
CA VAL A 252 -7.07 -11.83 -18.32
C VAL A 252 -6.55 -13.13 -18.92
N LYS A 253 -5.66 -13.82 -18.20
CA LYS A 253 -5.06 -15.08 -18.67
C LYS A 253 -4.62 -15.93 -17.48
N VAL A 254 -4.61 -17.23 -17.68
CA VAL A 254 -4.06 -18.19 -16.72
C VAL A 254 -2.88 -18.90 -17.37
N VAL A 255 -1.72 -18.84 -16.73
CA VAL A 255 -0.55 -19.60 -17.11
C VAL A 255 -0.54 -20.87 -16.26
N LYS A 256 -0.63 -22.01 -16.94
CA LYS A 256 -0.69 -23.31 -16.29
C LYS A 256 0.69 -23.75 -15.80
N ASN A 257 0.72 -24.32 -14.59
CA ASN A 257 1.91 -24.95 -14.06
C ASN A 257 2.18 -26.29 -14.81
N MET A 258 3.17 -26.30 -15.71
CA MET A 258 3.49 -27.49 -16.51
C MET A 258 4.18 -28.59 -15.70
N SER A 259 4.50 -28.38 -14.43
CA SER A 259 5.23 -29.39 -13.63
C SER A 259 4.37 -30.57 -13.12
N LEU A 260 3.06 -30.58 -13.42
CA LEU A 260 2.12 -31.67 -13.02
C LEU A 260 1.66 -32.55 -14.18
N GLY A 261 2.29 -32.46 -15.34
CA GLY A 261 1.83 -33.11 -16.59
C GLY A 261 2.71 -34.19 -17.17
N GLU A 262 3.72 -34.68 -16.46
CA GLU A 262 4.54 -35.85 -16.89
C GLU A 262 4.57 -36.89 -15.78
N GLU A 263 3.49 -37.68 -15.70
CA GLU A 263 3.49 -39.08 -15.22
C GLU A 263 2.57 -39.94 -16.10
#